data_61531c4eb1948150381b3be75fb57a5b
#
_entry.id   61531c4eb1948150381b3be75fb57a5b
#
_cell.length_a   1.000
_cell.length_b   1.000
_cell.length_c   1.000
_cell.angle_alpha   90.00
_cell.angle_beta   90.00
_cell.angle_gamma   90.00
#
_symmetry.space_group_name_H-M   'P 1'
#
loop_
_entity.id
_entity.type
_entity.pdbx_description
1 polymer ?
#
loop_
_entity_poly.entity_id
_entity_poly.type
_entity_poly.pdbx_seq_one_letter_code
_entity_poly.pdbx_strand_id
1 'polypeptide(L)'
;MERRARPRAGPLLQWYYRTKYRAFAREKRPRPPQRGLIMLQIDALAYSDLRRALELGLCPTISRLLREGFALRRWFCGLPSATPYCQAGMFHGENDGIPAFRFYDKAARKVITCNAPHGVQYIRDRIHSPGALAGGSSYVNLLDGDAQTVAFTVATREKMSVYRRLGGTRMALLMALHPIRMARMVLQGAFEWLLEEWERARGELAGRVTHSEGIFPFIRILSNVVVRELQTMAILLDVYLGVPIIYSTFMQYDELAHHFGPSSKQALVDLRRTDARIAEIWRMAQLAGGRGYDLVILSDHGMTPALSYRVQYGESLGTTVQLILDETLVKGAEAPRSLASYAVDTEYSDIGPEVVEAFAQLTPASFGARSAIRRFRDWLRSRYGLREIIFPEKYRVDRTNDVVVTYSSCLALVYFSATEERLSLEQIRADARWARLLDRLIAHPGIGLVATISRGGVNLAGKHGRAILRDGQVEIISGENPLEIFGTEPYVLRAVESLVNQPNAGDVVLFGSFDGYDIISFDDQVGAHGSAGGDQVYPFIISPERLGLASESLEDARDIHRTVLSRYAAANAENAPPSAARLTPAVPRAAV
;
A
#
# COMPACT_ATOMS: atom_id res chain seq x y z
N MET A 1 -9.51 -41.87 11.49
CA MET A 1 -9.37 -40.40 11.31
C MET A 1 -10.15 -39.99 10.06
N GLU A 2 -11.35 -39.54 10.28
CA GLU A 2 -12.39 -39.38 9.26
C GLU A 2 -12.07 -38.24 8.31
N ARG A 3 -12.02 -38.56 7.02
CA ARG A 3 -12.16 -37.59 5.94
C ARG A 3 -13.58 -37.01 6.01
N ARG A 4 -13.79 -35.93 6.77
CA ARG A 4 -15.03 -35.16 6.65
C ARG A 4 -15.20 -34.77 5.19
N ALA A 5 -16.21 -35.35 4.57
CA ALA A 5 -16.59 -35.08 3.20
C ALA A 5 -16.79 -33.56 3.02
N ARG A 6 -15.95 -32.92 2.19
CA ARG A 6 -16.16 -31.54 1.75
C ARG A 6 -17.57 -31.46 1.16
N PRO A 7 -18.37 -30.44 1.47
CA PRO A 7 -19.64 -30.24 0.81
C PRO A 7 -19.36 -30.12 -0.70
N ARG A 8 -19.65 -31.17 -1.43
CA ARG A 8 -19.63 -31.12 -2.89
C ARG A 8 -20.72 -30.14 -3.29
N ALA A 9 -20.32 -29.00 -3.83
CA ALA A 9 -21.27 -28.11 -4.45
C ALA A 9 -22.13 -28.90 -5.41
N GLY A 10 -23.44 -28.71 -5.34
CA GLY A 10 -24.36 -29.46 -6.14
C GLY A 10 -24.00 -29.36 -7.65
N PRO A 11 -24.28 -30.42 -8.42
CA PRO A 11 -23.98 -30.53 -9.85
C PRO A 11 -24.46 -29.31 -10.65
N LEU A 12 -25.55 -28.69 -10.22
CA LEU A 12 -26.13 -27.49 -10.81
C LEU A 12 -25.22 -26.26 -10.75
N LEU A 13 -24.53 -26.04 -9.62
CA LEU A 13 -23.66 -24.89 -9.47
C LEU A 13 -22.34 -25.07 -10.25
N GLN A 14 -21.84 -26.31 -10.33
CA GLN A 14 -20.70 -26.64 -11.21
C GLN A 14 -21.07 -26.46 -12.69
N TRP A 15 -22.27 -26.92 -13.08
CA TRP A 15 -22.80 -26.70 -14.43
C TRP A 15 -22.94 -25.24 -14.76
N TYR A 16 -23.51 -24.43 -13.82
CA TYR A 16 -23.64 -22.98 -13.98
C TYR A 16 -22.29 -22.31 -14.27
N TYR A 17 -21.26 -22.54 -13.48
CA TYR A 17 -19.95 -21.92 -13.70
C TYR A 17 -19.27 -22.43 -15.00
N ARG A 18 -19.40 -23.72 -15.34
CA ARG A 18 -18.89 -24.25 -16.60
C ARG A 18 -19.57 -23.59 -17.80
N THR A 19 -20.86 -23.41 -17.76
CA THR A 19 -21.64 -22.75 -18.81
C THR A 19 -21.29 -21.27 -18.90
N LYS A 20 -21.22 -20.59 -17.76
CA LYS A 20 -20.90 -19.17 -17.65
C LYS A 20 -19.54 -18.81 -18.25
N TYR A 21 -18.52 -19.60 -17.96
CA TYR A 21 -17.15 -19.35 -18.45
C TYR A 21 -16.79 -20.20 -19.67
N ARG A 22 -17.74 -20.81 -20.35
CA ARG A 22 -17.51 -21.69 -21.51
C ARG A 22 -16.70 -21.02 -22.62
N ALA A 23 -16.90 -19.72 -22.85
CA ALA A 23 -16.15 -18.95 -23.84
C ALA A 23 -14.63 -18.95 -23.59
N PHE A 24 -14.21 -19.13 -22.34
CA PHE A 24 -12.82 -19.17 -21.92
C PHE A 24 -12.27 -20.58 -21.73
N ALA A 25 -13.06 -21.62 -22.02
CA ALA A 25 -12.68 -23.02 -21.73
C ALA A 25 -11.40 -23.47 -22.46
N ARG A 26 -11.10 -22.92 -23.64
CA ARG A 26 -9.90 -23.24 -24.43
C ARG A 26 -8.61 -22.70 -23.79
N GLU A 27 -8.70 -21.72 -22.90
CA GLU A 27 -7.57 -21.10 -22.19
C GLU A 27 -7.29 -21.80 -20.86
N LYS A 28 -8.08 -22.82 -20.50
CA LYS A 28 -7.92 -23.57 -19.27
C LYS A 28 -6.56 -24.29 -19.23
N ARG A 29 -5.82 -24.05 -18.16
CA ARG A 29 -4.55 -24.74 -17.94
C ARG A 29 -4.78 -26.19 -17.54
N PRO A 30 -3.87 -27.13 -17.91
CA PRO A 30 -3.93 -28.50 -17.44
C PRO A 30 -3.97 -28.56 -15.92
N ARG A 31 -4.55 -29.63 -15.38
CA ARG A 31 -4.59 -29.87 -13.94
C ARG A 31 -3.24 -30.38 -13.46
N PRO A 32 -2.42 -29.58 -12.80
CA PRO A 32 -1.21 -30.07 -12.18
C PRO A 32 -1.55 -30.78 -10.85
N PRO A 33 -0.72 -31.69 -10.38
CA PRO A 33 -0.90 -32.34 -9.08
C PRO A 33 -0.82 -31.36 -7.91
N GLN A 34 -0.11 -30.25 -8.09
CA GLN A 34 0.14 -29.25 -7.06
C GLN A 34 -1.01 -28.25 -6.94
N ARG A 35 -1.26 -27.85 -5.69
CA ARG A 35 -2.25 -26.83 -5.36
C ARG A 35 -1.73 -25.44 -5.80
N GLY A 36 -2.66 -24.58 -6.18
CA GLY A 36 -2.38 -23.17 -6.37
C GLY A 36 -2.55 -22.38 -5.08
N LEU A 37 -2.16 -21.14 -5.10
CA LEU A 37 -2.30 -20.18 -4.01
C LEU A 37 -3.22 -19.05 -4.45
N ILE A 38 -4.18 -18.69 -3.60
CA ILE A 38 -4.93 -17.43 -3.67
C ILE A 38 -4.54 -16.65 -2.43
N MET A 39 -3.92 -15.50 -2.62
CA MET A 39 -3.56 -14.54 -1.58
C MET A 39 -4.40 -13.28 -1.72
N LEU A 40 -5.19 -12.96 -0.70
CA LEU A 40 -6.06 -11.79 -0.66
C LEU A 40 -5.59 -10.87 0.47
N GLN A 41 -5.04 -9.72 0.10
CA GLN A 41 -4.65 -8.67 1.03
C GLN A 41 -5.85 -7.76 1.29
N ILE A 42 -6.07 -7.40 2.55
CA ILE A 42 -6.94 -6.29 2.95
C ILE A 42 -5.99 -5.22 3.47
N ASP A 43 -5.84 -4.16 2.70
CA ASP A 43 -4.83 -3.11 2.92
C ASP A 43 -5.00 -2.41 4.27
N ALA A 44 -3.91 -2.21 4.99
CA ALA A 44 -3.81 -1.49 6.26
C ALA A 44 -4.72 -1.99 7.41
N LEU A 45 -5.31 -3.19 7.30
CA LEU A 45 -6.18 -3.71 8.34
C LEU A 45 -5.38 -4.31 9.49
N ALA A 46 -5.38 -3.65 10.65
CA ALA A 46 -4.74 -4.15 11.85
C ALA A 46 -5.41 -5.42 12.39
N TYR A 47 -4.62 -6.24 13.09
CA TYR A 47 -5.11 -7.45 13.75
C TYR A 47 -6.23 -7.14 14.76
N SER A 48 -6.10 -6.07 15.54
CA SER A 48 -7.08 -5.61 16.53
C SER A 48 -8.42 -5.21 15.89
N ASP A 49 -8.38 -4.44 14.77
CA ASP A 49 -9.57 -4.01 14.05
C ASP A 49 -10.28 -5.17 13.36
N LEU A 50 -9.52 -6.13 12.80
CA LEU A 50 -10.12 -7.36 12.29
C LEU A 50 -10.82 -8.15 13.40
N ARG A 51 -10.21 -8.30 14.57
CA ARG A 51 -10.85 -8.95 15.71
C ARG A 51 -12.13 -8.27 16.11
N ARG A 52 -12.13 -6.96 16.19
CA ARG A 52 -13.32 -6.15 16.47
C ARG A 52 -14.40 -6.36 15.40
N ALA A 53 -14.03 -6.38 14.12
CA ALA A 53 -14.98 -6.66 13.04
C ALA A 53 -15.59 -8.06 13.12
N LEU A 54 -14.81 -9.07 13.54
CA LEU A 54 -15.29 -10.44 13.79
C LEU A 54 -16.28 -10.48 14.96
N GLU A 55 -15.99 -9.81 16.07
CA GLU A 55 -16.85 -9.71 17.24
C GLU A 55 -18.19 -9.02 16.92
N LEU A 56 -18.15 -7.99 16.06
CA LEU A 56 -19.33 -7.30 15.54
C LEU A 56 -20.10 -8.10 14.46
N GLY A 57 -19.62 -9.28 14.06
CA GLY A 57 -20.24 -10.12 13.03
C GLY A 57 -20.18 -9.55 11.61
N LEU A 58 -19.25 -8.63 11.34
CA LEU A 58 -19.11 -7.97 10.04
C LEU A 58 -18.41 -8.86 9.00
N CYS A 59 -17.63 -9.86 9.43
CA CYS A 59 -16.87 -10.77 8.57
C CYS A 59 -17.33 -12.23 8.73
N PRO A 60 -18.55 -12.58 8.31
CA PRO A 60 -19.12 -13.92 8.52
C PRO A 60 -18.37 -15.03 7.76
N THR A 61 -17.75 -14.72 6.61
CA THR A 61 -16.96 -15.70 5.86
C THR A 61 -15.66 -15.99 6.57
N ILE A 62 -14.93 -14.99 7.02
CA ILE A 62 -13.70 -15.16 7.79
C ILE A 62 -14.01 -15.92 9.08
N SER A 63 -15.07 -15.55 9.82
CA SER A 63 -15.51 -16.29 11.02
C SER A 63 -15.80 -17.77 10.74
N ARG A 64 -16.37 -18.09 9.57
CA ARG A 64 -16.60 -19.47 9.15
C ARG A 64 -15.29 -20.19 8.83
N LEU A 65 -14.36 -19.55 8.09
CA LEU A 65 -13.06 -20.15 7.76
C LEU A 65 -12.28 -20.51 9.02
N LEU A 66 -12.29 -19.65 10.04
CA LEU A 66 -11.65 -19.92 11.33
C LEU A 66 -12.25 -21.14 12.01
N ARG A 67 -13.57 -21.36 11.92
CA ARG A 67 -14.20 -22.60 12.41
C ARG A 67 -13.90 -23.85 11.56
N GLU A 68 -13.51 -23.67 10.31
CA GLU A 68 -13.21 -24.72 9.33
C GLU A 68 -11.72 -25.11 9.28
N GLY A 69 -10.90 -24.71 10.27
CA GLY A 69 -9.48 -25.08 10.38
C GLY A 69 -8.53 -24.08 9.69
N PHE A 70 -8.91 -22.82 9.70
CA PHE A 70 -7.99 -21.72 9.43
C PHE A 70 -7.54 -21.10 10.75
N ALA A 71 -6.28 -20.67 10.84
CA ALA A 71 -5.72 -19.97 11.97
C ALA A 71 -5.56 -18.48 11.67
N LEU A 72 -5.95 -17.63 12.62
CA LEU A 72 -5.71 -16.18 12.61
C LEU A 72 -4.51 -15.88 13.48
N ARG A 73 -3.53 -15.13 12.95
CA ARG A 73 -2.35 -14.71 13.68
C ARG A 73 -2.08 -13.22 13.48
N ARG A 74 -1.53 -12.59 14.50
CA ARG A 74 -0.84 -11.31 14.42
C ARG A 74 0.60 -11.55 13.96
N TRP A 75 1.15 -10.65 13.14
CA TRP A 75 2.55 -10.65 12.76
C TRP A 75 3.08 -9.22 12.75
N PHE A 76 4.39 -9.04 12.62
CA PHE A 76 5.04 -7.74 12.57
C PHE A 76 5.54 -7.47 11.15
N CYS A 77 5.13 -6.33 10.55
CA CYS A 77 5.38 -6.09 9.12
C CYS A 77 6.77 -5.52 8.79
N GLY A 78 7.56 -5.17 9.80
CA GLY A 78 8.80 -4.41 9.61
C GLY A 78 8.55 -2.91 9.53
N LEU A 79 9.61 -2.15 9.24
CA LEU A 79 9.55 -0.69 9.09
C LEU A 79 10.28 -0.24 7.81
N PRO A 80 9.68 0.73 7.09
CA PRO A 80 8.43 1.44 7.38
C PRO A 80 7.21 0.54 7.25
N SER A 81 6.18 0.75 8.10
CA SER A 81 4.89 0.06 7.99
C SER A 81 4.08 0.64 6.82
N ALA A 82 4.47 0.30 5.60
CA ALA A 82 3.93 0.90 4.38
C ALA A 82 3.87 -0.11 3.23
N THR A 83 2.82 -0.03 2.42
CA THR A 83 2.54 -0.95 1.30
C THR A 83 3.73 -1.20 0.37
N PRO A 84 4.50 -0.20 -0.11
CA PRO A 84 5.61 -0.45 -1.03
C PRO A 84 6.72 -1.31 -0.39
N TYR A 85 7.06 -1.05 0.87
CA TYR A 85 8.03 -1.84 1.63
C TYR A 85 7.54 -3.28 1.83
N CYS A 86 6.29 -3.41 2.27
CA CYS A 86 5.70 -4.72 2.52
C CYS A 86 5.52 -5.54 1.23
N GLN A 87 5.03 -4.93 0.14
CA GLN A 87 4.89 -5.64 -1.14
C GLN A 87 6.24 -6.03 -1.74
N ALA A 88 7.27 -5.18 -1.66
CA ALA A 88 8.61 -5.54 -2.10
C ALA A 88 9.15 -6.75 -1.31
N GLY A 89 9.04 -6.72 0.02
CA GLY A 89 9.41 -7.83 0.89
C GLY A 89 8.63 -9.11 0.58
N MET A 90 7.32 -9.02 0.45
CA MET A 90 6.47 -10.19 0.17
C MET A 90 6.72 -10.76 -1.24
N PHE A 91 6.82 -9.93 -2.26
CA PHE A 91 6.90 -10.41 -3.64
C PHE A 91 8.29 -10.85 -4.05
N HIS A 92 9.32 -10.21 -3.52
CA HIS A 92 10.71 -10.41 -3.95
C HIS A 92 11.65 -10.90 -2.84
N GLY A 93 11.23 -10.85 -1.57
CA GLY A 93 12.11 -11.12 -0.43
C GLY A 93 13.14 -10.01 -0.19
N GLU A 94 13.00 -8.88 -0.89
CA GLU A 94 13.86 -7.70 -0.80
C GLU A 94 13.00 -6.46 -0.59
N ASN A 95 13.33 -5.63 0.39
CA ASN A 95 12.65 -4.35 0.66
C ASN A 95 13.61 -3.24 1.09
N ASP A 96 14.91 -3.46 0.94
CA ASP A 96 15.92 -2.46 1.21
C ASP A 96 15.84 -1.29 0.21
N GLY A 97 16.16 -0.09 0.67
CA GLY A 97 16.11 1.12 -0.15
C GLY A 97 14.71 1.75 -0.30
N ILE A 98 13.73 1.30 0.49
CA ILE A 98 12.37 1.86 0.57
C ILE A 98 12.14 2.41 2.01
N PRO A 99 12.73 3.54 2.37
CA PRO A 99 12.69 4.04 3.76
C PRO A 99 11.36 4.68 4.15
N ALA A 100 10.50 4.98 3.18
CA ALA A 100 9.19 5.59 3.38
C ALA A 100 8.34 5.46 2.11
N PHE A 101 7.08 5.83 2.16
CA PHE A 101 6.22 5.93 0.98
C PHE A 101 6.69 7.05 0.03
N ARG A 102 7.24 8.13 0.59
CA ARG A 102 7.89 9.23 -0.13
C ARG A 102 9.25 9.48 0.47
N PHE A 103 10.27 9.54 -0.35
CA PHE A 103 11.64 9.80 0.07
C PHE A 103 12.42 10.56 -1.00
N TYR A 104 13.57 11.11 -0.64
CA TYR A 104 14.42 11.87 -1.54
C TYR A 104 15.72 11.11 -1.80
N ASP A 105 15.99 10.84 -3.08
CA ASP A 105 17.29 10.35 -3.53
C ASP A 105 18.23 11.55 -3.72
N LYS A 106 19.21 11.71 -2.81
CA LYS A 106 20.15 12.84 -2.81
C LYS A 106 21.06 12.83 -4.05
N ALA A 107 21.51 11.64 -4.48
CA ALA A 107 22.39 11.50 -5.65
C ALA A 107 21.64 11.82 -6.94
N ALA A 108 20.41 11.33 -7.10
CA ALA A 108 19.57 11.62 -8.26
C ALA A 108 18.88 13.01 -8.16
N ARG A 109 18.90 13.66 -7.00
CA ARG A 109 18.18 14.91 -6.69
C ARG A 109 16.70 14.84 -7.05
N LYS A 110 16.06 13.75 -6.64
CA LYS A 110 14.68 13.47 -7.03
C LYS A 110 13.88 12.95 -5.85
N VAL A 111 12.65 13.46 -5.67
CA VAL A 111 11.67 12.87 -4.77
C VAL A 111 11.08 11.64 -5.43
N ILE A 112 11.07 10.54 -4.70
CA ILE A 112 10.49 9.27 -5.09
C ILE A 112 9.15 9.13 -4.35
N THR A 113 8.08 8.95 -5.10
CA THR A 113 6.74 8.66 -4.58
C THR A 113 6.36 7.26 -5.04
N CYS A 114 6.19 6.34 -4.10
CA CYS A 114 6.11 4.91 -4.40
C CYS A 114 4.87 4.48 -5.18
N ASN A 115 3.76 5.23 -5.13
CA ASN A 115 2.57 4.97 -5.95
C ASN A 115 2.60 5.65 -7.33
N ALA A 116 3.63 6.43 -7.62
CA ALA A 116 3.81 6.99 -8.95
C ALA A 116 4.59 6.04 -9.86
N PRO A 117 4.32 6.00 -11.19
CA PRO A 117 5.00 5.09 -12.10
C PRO A 117 6.52 5.18 -12.06
N HIS A 118 7.07 6.40 -11.91
CA HIS A 118 8.51 6.61 -11.79
C HIS A 118 9.08 6.05 -10.47
N GLY A 119 8.29 6.13 -9.37
CA GLY A 119 8.70 5.59 -8.07
C GLY A 119 8.69 4.06 -8.06
N VAL A 120 7.65 3.46 -8.63
CA VAL A 120 7.58 2.01 -8.82
C VAL A 120 8.72 1.52 -9.70
N GLN A 121 9.02 2.22 -10.80
CA GLN A 121 10.15 1.86 -11.66
C GLN A 121 11.49 1.99 -10.91
N TYR A 122 11.66 3.06 -10.11
CA TYR A 122 12.83 3.26 -9.27
C TYR A 122 13.06 2.08 -8.29
N ILE A 123 11.99 1.58 -7.66
CA ILE A 123 12.03 0.42 -6.76
C ILE A 123 12.40 -0.84 -7.55
N ARG A 124 11.73 -1.10 -8.67
CA ARG A 124 11.97 -2.28 -9.51
C ARG A 124 13.41 -2.37 -10.03
N ASP A 125 14.00 -1.24 -10.42
CA ASP A 125 15.37 -1.19 -10.92
C ASP A 125 16.42 -1.58 -9.85
N ARG A 126 16.03 -1.58 -8.57
CA ARG A 126 16.87 -1.89 -7.41
C ARG A 126 16.58 -3.25 -6.78
N ILE A 127 15.49 -3.88 -7.15
CA ILE A 127 15.18 -5.26 -6.73
C ILE A 127 15.90 -6.23 -7.69
N HIS A 128 16.66 -7.15 -7.12
CA HIS A 128 17.46 -8.12 -7.86
C HIS A 128 16.86 -9.53 -7.88
N SER A 129 16.06 -9.85 -6.89
CA SER A 129 15.42 -11.16 -6.77
C SER A 129 14.22 -11.30 -7.71
N PRO A 130 14.00 -12.50 -8.28
CA PRO A 130 12.83 -12.76 -9.10
C PRO A 130 11.55 -12.68 -8.27
N GLY A 131 10.49 -12.19 -8.90
CA GLY A 131 9.18 -12.10 -8.26
C GLY A 131 8.49 -13.44 -8.09
N ALA A 132 7.92 -13.68 -6.92
CA ALA A 132 7.23 -14.92 -6.57
C ALA A 132 5.90 -15.13 -7.30
N LEU A 133 5.38 -14.11 -8.00
CA LEU A 133 4.12 -14.20 -8.76
C LEU A 133 4.35 -14.59 -10.23
N ALA A 134 5.56 -14.98 -10.61
CA ALA A 134 5.87 -15.40 -11.97
C ALA A 134 4.93 -16.51 -12.46
N GLY A 135 4.35 -16.31 -13.67
CA GLY A 135 3.33 -17.21 -14.23
C GLY A 135 1.94 -17.11 -13.59
N GLY A 136 1.78 -16.25 -12.58
CA GLY A 136 0.54 -15.98 -11.85
C GLY A 136 -0.11 -14.66 -12.24
N SER A 137 -0.91 -14.12 -11.32
CA SER A 137 -1.67 -12.87 -11.47
C SER A 137 -1.50 -11.94 -10.29
N SER A 138 -1.43 -10.63 -10.56
CA SER A 138 -1.30 -9.55 -9.59
C SER A 138 -2.37 -8.47 -9.86
N TYR A 139 -3.21 -8.18 -8.88
CA TYR A 139 -4.33 -7.25 -9.03
C TYR A 139 -4.34 -6.19 -7.93
N VAL A 140 -4.42 -4.91 -8.34
CA VAL A 140 -4.51 -3.76 -7.43
C VAL A 140 -3.31 -3.70 -6.48
N ASN A 141 -2.10 -3.71 -7.05
CA ASN A 141 -0.84 -3.66 -6.30
C ASN A 141 0.04 -2.51 -6.79
N LEU A 142 1.02 -2.11 -6.01
CA LEU A 142 2.07 -1.21 -6.46
C LEU A 142 3.08 -1.96 -7.32
N LEU A 143 3.55 -3.11 -6.85
CA LEU A 143 4.48 -3.99 -7.56
C LEU A 143 3.72 -5.17 -8.19
N ASP A 144 4.26 -5.74 -9.26
CA ASP A 144 3.65 -6.86 -9.96
C ASP A 144 4.17 -8.24 -9.56
N GLY A 145 5.31 -8.30 -8.85
CA GLY A 145 5.94 -9.55 -8.45
C GLY A 145 6.25 -10.49 -9.61
N ASP A 146 6.55 -9.94 -10.80
CA ASP A 146 6.77 -10.64 -12.07
C ASP A 146 5.54 -11.42 -12.59
N ALA A 147 4.34 -11.06 -12.15
CA ALA A 147 3.11 -11.71 -12.60
C ALA A 147 2.94 -11.62 -14.12
N GLN A 148 2.46 -12.72 -14.71
CA GLN A 148 2.15 -12.78 -16.14
C GLN A 148 0.89 -11.96 -16.50
N THR A 149 -0.06 -11.90 -15.57
CA THR A 149 -1.33 -11.21 -15.73
C THR A 149 -1.48 -10.16 -14.65
N VAL A 150 -1.73 -8.93 -15.04
CA VAL A 150 -1.84 -7.79 -14.14
C VAL A 150 -3.04 -6.91 -14.50
N ALA A 151 -3.67 -6.30 -13.49
CA ALA A 151 -4.66 -5.25 -13.69
C ALA A 151 -4.65 -4.31 -12.49
N PHE A 152 -4.79 -3.00 -12.76
CA PHE A 152 -4.77 -1.95 -11.73
C PHE A 152 -3.48 -1.97 -10.87
N THR A 153 -2.36 -2.38 -11.47
CA THR A 153 -1.05 -2.47 -10.84
C THR A 153 -0.15 -1.40 -11.43
N VAL A 154 0.44 -0.56 -10.57
CA VAL A 154 1.20 0.62 -11.01
C VAL A 154 2.45 0.24 -11.79
N ALA A 155 3.12 -0.86 -11.39
CA ALA A 155 4.36 -1.35 -12.01
C ALA A 155 4.26 -1.67 -13.51
N THR A 156 3.08 -1.77 -14.08
CA THR A 156 2.90 -2.44 -15.37
C THR A 156 2.19 -1.64 -16.43
N ARG A 157 2.50 -0.35 -16.57
CA ARG A 157 2.02 0.41 -17.74
C ARG A 157 2.36 -0.24 -19.09
N GLU A 158 3.43 -1.02 -19.16
CA GLU A 158 3.89 -1.70 -20.38
C GLU A 158 3.41 -3.16 -20.51
N LYS A 159 3.12 -3.85 -19.39
CA LYS A 159 2.59 -5.21 -19.44
C LYS A 159 1.08 -5.16 -19.69
N MET A 160 0.60 -5.97 -20.63
CA MET A 160 -0.83 -6.01 -21.00
C MET A 160 -1.69 -6.40 -19.81
N SER A 161 -2.56 -5.47 -19.34
CA SER A 161 -3.59 -5.81 -18.36
C SER A 161 -4.45 -6.99 -18.86
N VAL A 162 -5.03 -7.75 -17.93
CA VAL A 162 -5.98 -8.83 -18.28
C VAL A 162 -7.07 -8.32 -19.23
N TYR A 163 -7.52 -7.10 -19.04
CA TYR A 163 -8.56 -6.47 -19.84
C TYR A 163 -8.11 -6.16 -21.26
N ARG A 164 -6.87 -5.73 -21.47
CA ARG A 164 -6.28 -5.52 -22.79
C ARG A 164 -6.04 -6.84 -23.52
N ARG A 165 -5.60 -7.89 -22.77
CA ARG A 165 -5.40 -9.25 -23.29
C ARG A 165 -6.71 -9.92 -23.72
N LEU A 166 -7.80 -9.68 -22.98
CA LEU A 166 -9.12 -10.22 -23.33
C LEU A 166 -9.74 -9.53 -24.55
N GLY A 167 -9.26 -8.34 -24.94
CA GLY A 167 -9.89 -7.51 -25.98
C GLY A 167 -11.25 -6.94 -25.53
N GLY A 168 -11.69 -5.87 -26.17
CA GLY A 168 -12.94 -5.19 -25.79
C GLY A 168 -14.18 -6.09 -25.84
N THR A 169 -14.26 -7.00 -26.82
CA THR A 169 -15.37 -7.94 -26.97
C THR A 169 -15.43 -8.99 -25.86
N ARG A 170 -14.29 -9.52 -25.42
CA ARG A 170 -14.22 -10.51 -24.33
C ARG A 170 -14.53 -9.88 -22.98
N MET A 171 -14.10 -8.63 -22.76
CA MET A 171 -14.47 -7.91 -21.55
C MET A 171 -15.96 -7.58 -21.54
N ALA A 172 -16.52 -7.10 -22.63
CA ALA A 172 -17.95 -6.89 -22.75
C ALA A 172 -18.74 -8.18 -22.47
N LEU A 173 -18.25 -9.32 -22.98
CA LEU A 173 -18.80 -10.63 -22.67
C LEU A 173 -18.70 -10.95 -21.17
N LEU A 174 -17.54 -10.72 -20.54
CA LEU A 174 -17.36 -10.97 -19.09
C LEU A 174 -18.33 -10.11 -18.27
N MET A 175 -18.49 -8.84 -18.61
CA MET A 175 -19.47 -7.96 -17.99
C MET A 175 -20.90 -8.44 -18.22
N ALA A 176 -21.25 -8.83 -19.46
CA ALA A 176 -22.55 -9.38 -19.80
C ALA A 176 -22.91 -10.67 -19.05
N LEU A 177 -21.89 -11.48 -18.74
CA LEU A 177 -22.05 -12.68 -17.91
C LEU A 177 -22.34 -12.38 -16.43
N HIS A 178 -22.25 -11.11 -16.01
CA HIS A 178 -22.45 -10.67 -14.61
C HIS A 178 -23.46 -9.51 -14.52
N PRO A 179 -24.68 -9.61 -15.11
CA PRO A 179 -25.61 -8.48 -15.21
C PRO A 179 -26.04 -7.94 -13.83
N ILE A 180 -26.28 -8.83 -12.87
CA ILE A 180 -26.65 -8.43 -11.50
C ILE A 180 -25.51 -7.66 -10.82
N ARG A 181 -24.26 -8.06 -11.07
CA ARG A 181 -23.09 -7.37 -10.56
C ARG A 181 -22.94 -5.98 -11.19
N MET A 182 -23.15 -5.87 -12.49
CA MET A 182 -23.13 -4.58 -13.19
C MET A 182 -24.22 -3.65 -12.69
N ALA A 183 -25.45 -4.16 -12.56
CA ALA A 183 -26.55 -3.38 -12.01
C ALA A 183 -26.26 -2.92 -10.56
N ARG A 184 -25.77 -3.83 -9.71
CA ARG A 184 -25.37 -3.48 -8.33
C ARG A 184 -24.27 -2.42 -8.31
N MET A 185 -23.25 -2.54 -9.15
CA MET A 185 -22.15 -1.59 -9.25
C MET A 185 -22.66 -0.18 -9.59
N VAL A 186 -23.54 -0.06 -10.58
CA VAL A 186 -24.14 1.20 -10.98
C VAL A 186 -25.02 1.78 -9.86
N LEU A 187 -25.91 0.96 -9.28
CA LEU A 187 -26.81 1.39 -8.20
C LEU A 187 -26.02 1.80 -6.94
N GLN A 188 -24.99 1.06 -6.58
CA GLN A 188 -24.17 1.37 -5.42
C GLN A 188 -23.35 2.64 -5.64
N GLY A 189 -22.76 2.82 -6.84
CA GLY A 189 -22.05 4.04 -7.20
C GLY A 189 -22.96 5.27 -7.17
N ALA A 190 -24.17 5.15 -7.72
CA ALA A 190 -25.17 6.21 -7.68
C ALA A 190 -25.61 6.53 -6.23
N PHE A 191 -25.81 5.50 -5.40
CA PHE A 191 -26.20 5.69 -4.00
C PHE A 191 -25.08 6.38 -3.20
N GLU A 192 -23.81 5.97 -3.35
CA GLU A 192 -22.68 6.61 -2.67
C GLU A 192 -22.51 8.06 -3.12
N TRP A 193 -22.70 8.34 -4.41
CA TRP A 193 -22.68 9.72 -4.92
C TRP A 193 -23.82 10.58 -4.35
N LEU A 194 -25.04 10.07 -4.29
CA LEU A 194 -26.19 10.78 -3.69
C LEU A 194 -25.98 11.03 -2.20
N LEU A 195 -25.43 10.07 -1.48
CA LEU A 195 -25.13 10.20 -0.06
C LEU A 195 -24.11 11.31 0.18
N GLU A 196 -23.07 11.37 -0.63
CA GLU A 196 -22.03 12.40 -0.58
C GLU A 196 -22.60 13.81 -0.83
N GLU A 197 -23.40 13.96 -1.89
CA GLU A 197 -24.05 15.24 -2.19
C GLU A 197 -25.00 15.68 -1.06
N TRP A 198 -25.67 14.71 -0.44
CA TRP A 198 -26.55 14.99 0.70
C TRP A 198 -25.77 15.40 1.96
N GLU A 199 -24.66 14.71 2.27
CA GLU A 199 -23.78 15.06 3.39
C GLU A 199 -23.16 16.44 3.20
N ARG A 200 -22.73 16.76 1.98
CA ARG A 200 -22.22 18.09 1.62
C ARG A 200 -23.27 19.19 1.83
N ALA A 201 -24.45 19.01 1.26
CA ALA A 201 -25.56 19.97 1.41
C ALA A 201 -25.93 20.18 2.88
N ARG A 202 -25.92 19.12 3.68
CA ARG A 202 -26.18 19.18 5.12
C ARG A 202 -25.05 19.89 5.88
N GLY A 203 -23.79 19.70 5.48
CA GLY A 203 -22.64 20.40 6.03
C GLY A 203 -22.70 21.91 5.77
N GLU A 204 -23.01 22.30 4.54
CA GLU A 204 -23.21 23.70 4.14
C GLU A 204 -24.34 24.37 4.94
N LEU A 205 -25.48 23.68 5.08
CA LEU A 205 -26.61 24.17 5.88
C LEU A 205 -26.28 24.29 7.37
N ALA A 206 -25.37 23.47 7.88
CA ALA A 206 -24.92 23.52 9.28
C ALA A 206 -23.81 24.53 9.53
N GLY A 207 -23.41 25.34 8.52
CA GLY A 207 -22.34 26.32 8.62
C GLY A 207 -20.95 25.71 8.88
N ARG A 208 -20.80 24.42 8.67
CA ARG A 208 -19.48 23.77 8.73
C ARG A 208 -18.73 24.11 7.45
N VAL A 209 -17.51 24.60 7.59
CA VAL A 209 -16.60 24.77 6.44
C VAL A 209 -16.31 23.37 5.91
N THR A 210 -17.06 22.96 4.89
CA THR A 210 -16.73 21.75 4.15
C THR A 210 -15.49 22.08 3.34
N HIS A 211 -14.37 21.46 3.67
CA HIS A 211 -13.22 21.47 2.77
C HIS A 211 -13.74 20.93 1.43
N SER A 212 -13.45 21.67 0.35
CA SER A 212 -13.80 21.19 -0.97
C SER A 212 -12.91 19.99 -1.25
N GLU A 213 -13.42 18.80 -0.99
CA GLU A 213 -12.71 17.52 -1.20
C GLU A 213 -12.43 17.24 -2.68
N GLY A 214 -12.74 18.22 -3.56
CA GLY A 214 -12.45 18.16 -4.98
C GLY A 214 -13.03 16.92 -5.65
N ILE A 215 -12.16 16.08 -6.19
CA ILE A 215 -12.52 14.84 -6.90
C ILE A 215 -12.57 13.61 -5.98
N PHE A 216 -12.19 13.73 -4.71
CA PHE A 216 -12.08 12.62 -3.76
C PHE A 216 -13.33 11.74 -3.68
N PRO A 217 -14.57 12.27 -3.61
CA PRO A 217 -15.79 11.46 -3.60
C PRO A 217 -15.91 10.56 -4.83
N PHE A 218 -15.50 11.05 -6.00
CA PHE A 218 -15.52 10.28 -7.23
C PHE A 218 -14.45 9.18 -7.24
N ILE A 219 -13.24 9.48 -6.77
CA ILE A 219 -12.15 8.51 -6.61
C ILE A 219 -12.60 7.40 -5.66
N ARG A 220 -13.22 7.76 -4.53
CA ARG A 220 -13.77 6.82 -3.56
C ARG A 220 -14.80 5.88 -4.17
N ILE A 221 -15.78 6.40 -4.91
CA ILE A 221 -16.79 5.56 -5.60
C ILE A 221 -16.10 4.62 -6.59
N LEU A 222 -15.15 5.14 -7.34
CA LEU A 222 -14.44 4.40 -8.36
C LEU A 222 -13.60 3.26 -7.76
N SER A 223 -12.82 3.53 -6.71
CA SER A 223 -12.02 2.52 -6.01
C SER A 223 -12.91 1.52 -5.26
N ASN A 224 -13.83 2.00 -4.44
CA ASN A 224 -14.62 1.18 -3.54
C ASN A 224 -15.67 0.30 -4.23
N VAL A 225 -16.18 0.73 -5.37
CA VAL A 225 -17.24 -0.01 -6.07
C VAL A 225 -16.71 -0.68 -7.32
N VAL A 226 -16.13 0.11 -8.24
CA VAL A 226 -15.78 -0.39 -9.58
C VAL A 226 -14.55 -1.28 -9.53
N VAL A 227 -13.46 -0.82 -8.94
CA VAL A 227 -12.20 -1.58 -8.88
C VAL A 227 -12.41 -2.91 -8.14
N ARG A 228 -13.09 -2.90 -6.99
CA ARG A 228 -13.39 -4.14 -6.22
C ARG A 228 -14.18 -5.17 -7.03
N GLU A 229 -15.16 -4.74 -7.80
CA GLU A 229 -15.97 -5.66 -8.61
C GLU A 229 -15.18 -6.19 -9.82
N LEU A 230 -14.41 -5.34 -10.51
CA LEU A 230 -13.58 -5.75 -11.64
C LEU A 230 -12.46 -6.70 -11.22
N GLN A 231 -11.75 -6.38 -10.13
CA GLN A 231 -10.73 -7.26 -9.55
C GLN A 231 -11.32 -8.62 -9.15
N THR A 232 -12.50 -8.64 -8.51
CA THR A 232 -13.17 -9.89 -8.16
C THR A 232 -13.50 -10.72 -9.40
N MET A 233 -13.99 -10.11 -10.49
CA MET A 233 -14.27 -10.82 -11.74
C MET A 233 -12.99 -11.41 -12.36
N ALA A 234 -11.88 -10.66 -12.32
CA ALA A 234 -10.59 -11.14 -12.81
C ALA A 234 -10.10 -12.36 -12.01
N ILE A 235 -10.18 -12.30 -10.68
CA ILE A 235 -9.81 -13.43 -9.80
C ILE A 235 -10.68 -14.65 -10.08
N LEU A 236 -12.00 -14.49 -10.23
CA LEU A 236 -12.91 -15.59 -10.53
C LEU A 236 -12.57 -16.26 -11.87
N LEU A 237 -12.21 -15.47 -12.89
CA LEU A 237 -11.75 -16.00 -14.17
C LEU A 237 -10.45 -16.78 -14.02
N ASP A 238 -9.47 -16.24 -13.31
CA ASP A 238 -8.17 -16.90 -13.09
C ASP A 238 -8.31 -18.22 -12.32
N VAL A 239 -9.15 -18.25 -11.31
CA VAL A 239 -9.50 -19.50 -10.59
C VAL A 239 -10.10 -20.53 -11.55
N TYR A 240 -10.99 -20.09 -12.46
CA TYR A 240 -11.56 -20.97 -13.47
C TYR A 240 -10.51 -21.49 -14.45
N LEU A 241 -9.58 -20.63 -14.87
CA LEU A 241 -8.49 -20.97 -15.80
C LEU A 241 -7.40 -21.85 -15.15
N GLY A 242 -7.33 -21.90 -13.82
CA GLY A 242 -6.33 -22.68 -13.09
C GLY A 242 -4.99 -21.97 -12.94
N VAL A 243 -4.98 -20.63 -12.83
CA VAL A 243 -3.77 -19.83 -12.61
C VAL A 243 -3.09 -20.25 -11.30
N PRO A 244 -1.77 -20.47 -11.28
CA PRO A 244 -1.09 -21.10 -10.13
C PRO A 244 -1.02 -20.25 -8.88
N ILE A 245 -0.73 -18.95 -9.01
CA ILE A 245 -0.64 -17.99 -7.92
C ILE A 245 -1.47 -16.77 -8.31
N ILE A 246 -2.37 -16.36 -7.44
CA ILE A 246 -3.23 -15.19 -7.61
C ILE A 246 -3.04 -14.32 -6.37
N TYR A 247 -2.53 -13.11 -6.53
CA TYR A 247 -2.41 -12.12 -5.47
C TYR A 247 -3.26 -10.90 -5.78
N SER A 248 -4.01 -10.42 -4.80
CA SER A 248 -4.88 -9.26 -5.02
C SER A 248 -5.09 -8.47 -3.73
N THR A 249 -4.98 -7.14 -3.82
CA THR A 249 -5.16 -6.22 -2.69
C THR A 249 -6.52 -5.54 -2.75
N PHE A 250 -7.29 -5.65 -1.68
CA PHE A 250 -8.48 -4.84 -1.42
C PHE A 250 -8.06 -3.59 -0.64
N MET A 251 -7.92 -2.47 -1.35
CA MET A 251 -7.39 -1.20 -0.82
C MET A 251 -8.43 -0.35 -0.07
N GLN A 252 -9.71 -0.70 -0.12
CA GLN A 252 -10.80 0.17 0.31
C GLN A 252 -10.80 0.48 1.80
N TYR A 253 -10.35 -0.48 2.63
CA TYR A 253 -10.30 -0.26 4.07
C TYR A 253 -9.25 0.79 4.43
N ASP A 254 -8.06 0.73 3.82
CA ASP A 254 -6.99 1.71 4.00
C ASP A 254 -7.47 3.14 3.70
N GLU A 255 -8.07 3.34 2.52
CA GLU A 255 -8.63 4.63 2.10
C GLU A 255 -9.64 5.20 3.09
N LEU A 256 -10.58 4.35 3.56
CA LEU A 256 -11.59 4.77 4.53
C LEU A 256 -11.00 5.02 5.91
N ALA A 257 -10.01 4.23 6.32
CA ALA A 257 -9.37 4.34 7.61
C ALA A 257 -8.50 5.60 7.73
N HIS A 258 -7.81 5.99 6.67
CA HIS A 258 -7.11 7.28 6.61
C HIS A 258 -8.06 8.47 6.78
N HIS A 259 -9.26 8.40 6.19
CA HIS A 259 -10.20 9.52 6.15
C HIS A 259 -11.13 9.57 7.36
N PHE A 260 -11.56 8.43 7.88
CA PHE A 260 -12.56 8.33 8.97
C PHE A 260 -12.02 7.72 10.26
N GLY A 261 -10.80 7.20 10.25
CA GLY A 261 -10.18 6.44 11.32
C GLY A 261 -10.37 4.93 11.19
N PRO A 262 -9.40 4.12 11.67
CA PRO A 262 -9.37 2.67 11.45
C PRO A 262 -10.55 1.92 12.08
N SER A 263 -10.99 2.33 13.26
CA SER A 263 -12.15 1.74 13.95
C SER A 263 -13.48 2.42 13.63
N SER A 264 -13.53 3.29 12.62
CA SER A 264 -14.75 3.99 12.23
C SER A 264 -15.82 3.04 11.68
N LYS A 265 -17.08 3.45 11.81
CA LYS A 265 -18.21 2.68 11.24
C LYS A 265 -18.05 2.50 9.73
N GLN A 266 -17.56 3.51 9.02
CA GLN A 266 -17.37 3.50 7.57
C GLN A 266 -16.33 2.44 7.17
N ALA A 267 -15.16 2.45 7.79
CA ALA A 267 -14.10 1.48 7.54
C ALA A 267 -14.55 0.04 7.90
N LEU A 268 -15.12 -0.16 9.09
CA LEU A 268 -15.55 -1.48 9.54
C LEU A 268 -16.71 -2.06 8.71
N VAL A 269 -17.68 -1.24 8.29
CA VAL A 269 -18.80 -1.72 7.44
C VAL A 269 -18.32 -2.12 6.05
N ASP A 270 -17.29 -1.47 5.51
CA ASP A 270 -16.73 -1.86 4.21
C ASP A 270 -16.10 -3.27 4.24
N LEU A 271 -15.56 -3.69 5.37
CA LEU A 271 -15.06 -5.06 5.55
C LEU A 271 -16.11 -6.13 5.27
N ARG A 272 -17.39 -5.86 5.55
CA ARG A 272 -18.49 -6.78 5.19
C ARG A 272 -18.62 -6.98 3.68
N ARG A 273 -18.34 -5.93 2.90
CA ARG A 273 -18.37 -6.00 1.43
C ARG A 273 -17.19 -6.81 0.92
N THR A 274 -16.02 -6.58 1.48
CA THR A 274 -14.79 -7.33 1.18
C THR A 274 -14.94 -8.82 1.57
N ASP A 275 -15.47 -9.14 2.76
CA ASP A 275 -15.78 -10.49 3.20
C ASP A 275 -16.72 -11.24 2.25
N ALA A 276 -17.71 -10.53 1.68
CA ALA A 276 -18.59 -11.12 0.68
C ALA A 276 -17.86 -11.45 -0.65
N ARG A 277 -16.84 -10.68 -1.03
CA ARG A 277 -16.00 -11.00 -2.21
C ARG A 277 -15.09 -12.19 -1.92
N ILE A 278 -14.50 -12.25 -0.74
CA ILE A 278 -13.72 -13.41 -0.26
C ILE A 278 -14.58 -14.69 -0.31
N ALA A 279 -15.83 -14.61 0.15
CA ALA A 279 -16.77 -15.73 0.07
C ALA A 279 -16.98 -16.25 -1.35
N GLU A 280 -17.13 -15.33 -2.30
CA GLU A 280 -17.38 -15.64 -3.70
C GLU A 280 -16.14 -16.29 -4.35
N ILE A 281 -14.96 -15.70 -4.12
CA ILE A 281 -13.69 -16.22 -4.62
C ILE A 281 -13.42 -17.61 -4.06
N TRP A 282 -13.57 -17.79 -2.76
CA TRP A 282 -13.34 -19.07 -2.11
C TRP A 282 -14.33 -20.15 -2.58
N ARG A 283 -15.60 -19.78 -2.73
CA ARG A 283 -16.60 -20.70 -3.31
C ARG A 283 -16.20 -21.14 -4.71
N MET A 284 -15.76 -20.21 -5.55
CA MET A 284 -15.29 -20.52 -6.90
C MET A 284 -14.08 -21.46 -6.87
N ALA A 285 -13.11 -21.24 -5.99
CA ALA A 285 -11.93 -22.08 -5.82
C ALA A 285 -12.28 -23.52 -5.41
N GLN A 286 -13.35 -23.70 -4.63
CA GLN A 286 -13.85 -25.01 -4.25
C GLN A 286 -14.61 -25.72 -5.38
N LEU A 287 -15.28 -24.95 -6.26
CA LEU A 287 -16.23 -25.46 -7.26
C LEU A 287 -15.65 -25.68 -8.65
N ALA A 288 -14.69 -24.87 -9.05
CA ALA A 288 -14.26 -24.81 -10.45
C ALA A 288 -13.65 -26.10 -11.02
N GLY A 289 -13.45 -27.12 -10.18
CA GLY A 289 -13.04 -28.46 -10.62
C GLY A 289 -11.70 -28.50 -11.38
N GLY A 290 -10.98 -27.37 -11.42
CA GLY A 290 -9.66 -27.21 -12.00
C GLY A 290 -8.56 -27.54 -11.01
N ARG A 291 -7.66 -26.60 -10.77
CA ARG A 291 -6.61 -26.67 -9.74
C ARG A 291 -7.25 -26.57 -8.35
N GLY A 292 -6.79 -27.36 -7.37
CA GLY A 292 -7.10 -27.10 -5.97
C GLY A 292 -6.30 -25.90 -5.48
N TYR A 293 -6.90 -25.05 -4.65
CA TYR A 293 -6.24 -23.86 -4.13
C TYR A 293 -6.11 -23.89 -2.61
N ASP A 294 -5.08 -23.25 -2.13
CA ASP A 294 -4.96 -22.79 -0.76
C ASP A 294 -5.30 -21.30 -0.73
N LEU A 295 -6.02 -20.89 0.30
CA LEU A 295 -6.40 -19.50 0.51
C LEU A 295 -5.61 -18.95 1.69
N VAL A 296 -4.97 -17.79 1.49
CA VAL A 296 -4.37 -16.98 2.54
C VAL A 296 -5.02 -15.60 2.46
N ILE A 297 -5.45 -15.08 3.60
CA ILE A 297 -5.97 -13.72 3.72
C ILE A 297 -5.05 -13.01 4.70
N LEU A 298 -4.56 -11.83 4.33
CA LEU A 298 -3.62 -11.08 5.16
C LEU A 298 -3.85 -9.58 5.02
N SER A 299 -3.22 -8.81 5.89
CA SER A 299 -2.89 -7.42 5.66
C SER A 299 -1.38 -7.27 5.57
N ASP A 300 -0.91 -6.28 4.86
CA ASP A 300 0.51 -5.96 4.70
C ASP A 300 1.04 -5.15 5.89
N HIS A 301 0.27 -4.19 6.38
CA HIS A 301 0.48 -3.45 7.64
C HIS A 301 -0.87 -3.22 8.32
N GLY A 302 -0.86 -2.54 9.45
CA GLY A 302 -2.05 -2.07 10.13
C GLY A 302 -2.18 -0.55 10.00
N MET A 303 -3.02 0.04 10.85
CA MET A 303 -3.23 1.47 10.96
C MET A 303 -3.45 1.86 12.41
N THR A 304 -2.91 2.99 12.83
CA THR A 304 -3.09 3.57 14.16
C THR A 304 -3.99 4.81 14.04
N PRO A 305 -4.93 5.07 14.96
CA PRO A 305 -5.66 6.33 15.02
C PRO A 305 -4.67 7.52 15.04
N ALA A 306 -5.02 8.61 14.34
CA ALA A 306 -4.08 9.70 14.18
C ALA A 306 -4.70 11.08 14.34
N LEU A 307 -3.85 12.03 14.75
CA LEU A 307 -4.13 13.45 14.80
C LEU A 307 -3.27 14.16 13.75
N SER A 308 -3.89 14.95 12.87
CA SER A 308 -3.15 15.73 11.89
C SER A 308 -2.24 16.76 12.57
N TYR A 309 -0.94 16.75 12.22
CA TYR A 309 0.05 17.71 12.66
C TYR A 309 -0.41 19.15 12.38
N ARG A 310 -0.90 19.40 11.15
CA ARG A 310 -1.36 20.71 10.72
C ARG A 310 -2.57 21.20 11.52
N VAL A 311 -3.51 20.31 11.83
CA VAL A 311 -4.68 20.67 12.65
C VAL A 311 -4.25 20.96 14.08
N GLN A 312 -3.31 20.19 14.62
CA GLN A 312 -2.88 20.31 16.02
C GLN A 312 -1.99 21.53 16.27
N TYR A 313 -1.13 21.90 15.29
CA TYR A 313 -0.13 22.95 15.46
C TYR A 313 -0.35 24.18 14.56
N GLY A 314 -1.38 24.18 13.68
CA GLY A 314 -1.74 25.29 12.81
C GLY A 314 -0.91 25.41 11.54
N GLU A 315 0.11 24.58 11.35
CA GLU A 315 1.04 24.64 10.22
C GLU A 315 1.56 23.25 9.83
N SER A 316 2.09 23.10 8.62
CA SER A 316 2.71 21.84 8.18
C SER A 316 4.11 21.68 8.79
N LEU A 317 4.61 20.43 8.89
CA LEU A 317 5.99 20.16 9.31
C LEU A 317 7.01 20.91 8.44
N GLY A 318 6.77 21.01 7.13
CA GLY A 318 7.63 21.77 6.23
C GLY A 318 7.68 23.26 6.59
N THR A 319 6.53 23.85 6.93
CA THR A 319 6.45 25.24 7.42
C THR A 319 7.20 25.39 8.75
N THR A 320 7.01 24.48 9.70
CA THR A 320 7.74 24.47 10.97
C THR A 320 9.25 24.45 10.75
N VAL A 321 9.76 23.57 9.87
CA VAL A 321 11.19 23.52 9.52
C VAL A 321 11.65 24.85 8.91
N GLN A 322 10.86 25.44 7.99
CA GLN A 322 11.19 26.74 7.39
C GLN A 322 11.28 27.84 8.45
N LEU A 323 10.31 27.95 9.35
CA LEU A 323 10.31 28.96 10.41
C LEU A 323 11.52 28.82 11.35
N ILE A 324 11.91 27.60 11.70
CA ILE A 324 13.12 27.35 12.51
C ILE A 324 14.38 27.84 11.77
N LEU A 325 14.47 27.60 10.48
CA LEU A 325 15.60 28.06 9.65
C LEU A 325 15.60 29.58 9.52
N ASP A 326 14.46 30.21 9.30
CA ASP A 326 14.33 31.68 9.19
C ASP A 326 14.69 32.39 10.50
N GLU A 327 14.31 31.85 11.66
CA GLU A 327 14.77 32.37 12.96
C GLU A 327 16.29 32.35 13.11
N THR A 328 16.97 31.47 12.41
CA THR A 328 18.44 31.38 12.44
C THR A 328 19.07 32.49 11.62
N LEU A 329 18.41 32.94 10.55
CA LEU A 329 18.86 34.02 9.66
C LEU A 329 18.88 35.39 10.34
N VAL A 330 17.83 35.70 11.11
CA VAL A 330 17.72 36.98 11.85
C VAL A 330 18.89 37.18 12.83
N LYS A 331 19.63 36.12 13.16
CA LYS A 331 20.78 36.11 14.07
C LYS A 331 22.16 36.13 13.36
N GLY A 332 22.23 36.36 12.06
CA GLY A 332 23.49 36.59 11.33
C GLY A 332 24.12 35.42 10.62
N ALA A 333 23.39 34.32 10.38
CA ALA A 333 23.81 33.24 9.49
C ALA A 333 23.33 33.48 8.05
N GLU A 334 24.10 33.04 7.03
CA GLU A 334 23.64 33.09 5.64
C GLU A 334 22.36 32.33 5.42
N ALA A 335 21.42 32.88 4.65
CA ALA A 335 20.11 32.33 4.38
C ALA A 335 20.18 31.00 3.63
N PRO A 336 19.48 29.93 4.09
CA PRO A 336 19.14 28.82 3.21
C PRO A 336 18.28 29.34 2.05
N ARG A 337 18.65 29.00 0.83
CA ARG A 337 18.09 29.66 -0.38
C ARG A 337 16.67 29.23 -0.72
N SER A 338 16.17 28.12 -0.25
CA SER A 338 14.76 27.71 -0.24
C SER A 338 14.53 26.36 0.42
N LEU A 339 13.36 26.15 1.01
CA LEU A 339 12.89 24.86 1.49
C LEU A 339 11.91 24.28 0.48
N ALA A 340 12.17 23.08 0.00
CA ALA A 340 11.18 22.31 -0.71
C ALA A 340 10.45 21.39 0.29
N SER A 341 9.22 21.75 0.63
CA SER A 341 8.30 20.90 1.39
C SER A 341 7.37 20.21 0.40
N TYR A 342 7.39 18.88 0.40
CA TYR A 342 6.53 18.08 -0.45
C TYR A 342 5.54 17.31 0.41
N ALA A 343 4.37 17.94 0.64
CA ALA A 343 3.16 17.22 1.01
C ALA A 343 2.42 16.90 -0.28
N VAL A 344 2.11 15.65 -0.52
CA VAL A 344 1.14 15.28 -1.54
C VAL A 344 -0.16 14.99 -0.81
N ASP A 345 -1.13 15.85 -0.99
CA ASP A 345 -2.43 15.80 -0.31
C ASP A 345 -3.28 14.56 -0.70
N THR A 346 -2.78 13.67 -1.57
CA THR A 346 -3.55 12.50 -1.99
C THR A 346 -2.63 11.32 -2.33
N GLU A 347 -2.72 10.25 -1.56
CA GLU A 347 -2.12 8.95 -1.88
C GLU A 347 -2.76 8.27 -3.11
N TYR A 348 -3.92 8.76 -3.57
CA TYR A 348 -4.85 8.07 -4.47
C TYR A 348 -4.99 8.68 -5.87
N SER A 349 -4.22 9.69 -6.24
CA SER A 349 -4.39 10.40 -7.51
C SER A 349 -4.08 9.56 -8.76
N ASP A 350 -3.42 8.40 -8.62
CA ASP A 350 -2.89 7.64 -9.75
C ASP A 350 -3.79 6.51 -10.28
N ILE A 351 -4.74 6.03 -9.49
CA ILE A 351 -5.67 4.98 -9.94
C ILE A 351 -6.77 5.55 -10.84
N GLY A 352 -7.16 6.80 -10.64
CA GLY A 352 -8.21 7.46 -11.41
C GLY A 352 -7.98 7.47 -12.93
N PRO A 353 -6.81 7.89 -13.45
CA PRO A 353 -6.52 7.87 -14.88
C PRO A 353 -6.52 6.47 -15.49
N GLU A 354 -6.00 5.47 -14.81
CA GLU A 354 -5.98 4.10 -15.31
C GLU A 354 -7.38 3.48 -15.38
N VAL A 355 -8.23 3.77 -14.42
CA VAL A 355 -9.61 3.28 -14.45
C VAL A 355 -10.41 3.99 -15.54
N VAL A 356 -10.24 5.31 -15.72
CA VAL A 356 -10.86 6.04 -16.83
C VAL A 356 -10.34 5.55 -18.19
N GLU A 357 -9.05 5.24 -18.30
CA GLU A 357 -8.47 4.68 -19.50
C GLU A 357 -8.91 3.24 -19.73
N ALA A 358 -9.01 2.42 -18.68
CA ALA A 358 -9.60 1.08 -18.75
C ALA A 358 -11.06 1.14 -19.20
N PHE A 359 -11.87 2.06 -18.70
CA PHE A 359 -13.23 2.28 -19.20
C PHE A 359 -13.25 2.78 -20.65
N ALA A 360 -12.34 3.66 -21.05
CA ALA A 360 -12.24 4.13 -22.43
C ALA A 360 -11.82 3.02 -23.40
N GLN A 361 -11.00 2.06 -22.94
CA GLN A 361 -10.60 0.89 -23.72
C GLN A 361 -11.68 -0.21 -23.74
N LEU A 362 -12.57 -0.26 -22.76
CA LEU A 362 -13.68 -1.20 -22.66
C LEU A 362 -14.85 -0.85 -23.57
N THR A 363 -14.93 0.39 -24.05
CA THR A 363 -16.00 0.80 -24.96
C THR A 363 -15.67 0.39 -26.39
N PRO A 364 -16.59 -0.33 -27.09
CA PRO A 364 -16.41 -0.67 -28.50
C PRO A 364 -16.08 0.57 -29.32
N ALA A 365 -15.22 0.43 -30.33
CA ALA A 365 -14.81 1.50 -31.24
C ALA A 365 -15.96 2.12 -32.03
N SER A 366 -17.15 1.51 -32.01
CA SER A 366 -18.35 1.91 -32.70
C SER A 366 -19.24 2.83 -31.84
N PHE A 367 -19.29 4.08 -32.26
CA PHE A 367 -20.34 5.08 -32.03
C PHE A 367 -20.70 5.52 -30.58
N GLY A 368 -20.51 6.79 -30.33
CA GLY A 368 -21.19 7.54 -29.25
C GLY A 368 -20.54 7.43 -27.86
N ALA A 369 -20.09 6.25 -27.46
CA ALA A 369 -19.58 6.02 -26.10
C ALA A 369 -18.24 6.75 -25.86
N ARG A 370 -17.33 6.80 -26.83
CA ARG A 370 -16.08 7.59 -26.70
C ARG A 370 -16.34 9.09 -26.61
N SER A 371 -17.40 9.58 -27.25
CA SER A 371 -17.81 10.99 -27.17
C SER A 371 -18.52 11.30 -25.86
N ALA A 372 -19.28 10.35 -25.32
CA ALA A 372 -19.92 10.47 -24.02
C ALA A 372 -18.89 10.44 -22.89
N ILE A 373 -17.91 9.54 -22.96
CA ILE A 373 -16.78 9.49 -21.98
C ILE A 373 -15.92 10.74 -22.07
N ARG A 374 -15.62 11.25 -23.27
CA ARG A 374 -14.92 12.54 -23.43
C ARG A 374 -15.75 13.70 -22.86
N ARG A 375 -17.04 13.78 -23.14
CA ARG A 375 -17.93 14.81 -22.57
C ARG A 375 -18.04 14.69 -21.05
N PHE A 376 -18.10 13.49 -20.52
CA PHE A 376 -18.09 13.23 -19.07
C PHE A 376 -16.76 13.64 -18.45
N ARG A 377 -15.62 13.30 -19.06
CA ARG A 377 -14.29 13.76 -18.65
C ARG A 377 -14.20 15.29 -18.71
N ASP A 378 -14.64 15.90 -19.80
CA ASP A 378 -14.57 17.35 -19.99
C ASP A 378 -15.55 18.08 -19.03
N TRP A 379 -16.69 17.48 -18.71
CA TRP A 379 -17.59 17.93 -17.68
C TRP A 379 -16.99 17.83 -16.27
N LEU A 380 -16.33 16.70 -15.93
CA LEU A 380 -15.58 16.56 -14.67
C LEU A 380 -14.49 17.61 -14.56
N ARG A 381 -13.73 17.86 -15.65
CA ARG A 381 -12.70 18.92 -15.70
C ARG A 381 -13.29 20.30 -15.45
N SER A 382 -14.44 20.61 -16.06
CA SER A 382 -15.08 21.93 -15.91
C SER A 382 -15.72 22.11 -14.54
N ARG A 383 -16.30 21.04 -13.98
CA ARG A 383 -17.05 21.12 -12.73
C ARG A 383 -16.17 21.10 -11.49
N TYR A 384 -15.05 20.37 -11.52
CA TYR A 384 -14.18 20.15 -10.38
C TYR A 384 -12.79 20.77 -10.51
N GLY A 385 -12.59 21.64 -11.50
CA GLY A 385 -11.33 22.37 -11.69
C GLY A 385 -10.12 21.47 -11.93
N LEU A 386 -10.35 20.28 -12.49
CA LEU A 386 -9.28 19.35 -12.89
C LEU A 386 -8.45 20.01 -14.01
N ARG A 387 -7.56 20.93 -13.63
CA ARG A 387 -6.34 21.16 -14.39
C ARG A 387 -5.59 19.83 -14.35
N GLU A 388 -5.10 19.42 -15.52
CA GLU A 388 -4.34 18.19 -15.69
C GLU A 388 -3.57 17.85 -14.43
N ILE A 389 -3.93 16.75 -13.74
CA ILE A 389 -3.04 16.07 -12.82
C ILE A 389 -2.03 15.36 -13.73
N ILE A 390 -1.33 16.16 -14.51
CA ILE A 390 -0.05 15.81 -15.06
C ILE A 390 0.82 15.89 -13.83
N PHE A 391 1.43 14.76 -13.43
CA PHE A 391 2.52 14.76 -12.49
C PHE A 391 3.60 15.68 -13.07
N PRO A 392 3.64 16.94 -12.62
CA PRO A 392 4.54 17.86 -13.26
C PRO A 392 5.94 17.54 -12.78
N GLU A 393 6.90 18.11 -13.44
CA GLU A 393 8.24 18.44 -12.96
C GLU A 393 8.35 18.90 -11.50
N LYS A 394 7.25 18.99 -10.74
CA LYS A 394 7.13 19.25 -9.29
C LYS A 394 7.99 18.38 -8.40
N TYR A 395 8.43 17.22 -8.88
CA TYR A 395 9.32 16.31 -8.12
C TYR A 395 10.80 16.53 -8.38
N ARG A 396 11.18 17.56 -9.15
CA ARG A 396 12.57 18.00 -9.24
C ARG A 396 12.82 19.04 -8.16
N VAL A 397 13.60 18.65 -7.17
CA VAL A 397 14.13 19.60 -6.19
C VAL A 397 15.04 20.58 -6.91
N ASP A 398 14.77 21.88 -6.78
CA ASP A 398 15.65 22.90 -7.34
C ASP A 398 17.03 22.77 -6.67
N ARG A 399 18.10 23.02 -7.44
CA ARG A 399 19.48 23.00 -6.94
C ARG A 399 19.74 24.07 -5.85
N THR A 400 18.81 24.99 -5.67
CA THR A 400 18.88 26.06 -4.67
C THR A 400 18.32 25.65 -3.30
N ASN A 401 17.66 24.49 -3.18
CA ASN A 401 17.09 24.05 -1.91
C ASN A 401 18.15 23.42 -1.01
N ASP A 402 18.38 23.99 0.16
CA ASP A 402 19.34 23.49 1.15
C ASP A 402 18.77 22.34 2.00
N VAL A 403 17.45 22.30 2.19
CA VAL A 403 16.75 21.27 2.97
C VAL A 403 15.56 20.74 2.19
N VAL A 404 15.39 19.44 2.20
CA VAL A 404 14.22 18.75 1.65
C VAL A 404 13.54 17.99 2.78
N VAL A 405 12.23 18.16 2.93
CA VAL A 405 11.40 17.42 3.89
C VAL A 405 10.40 16.59 3.10
N THR A 406 10.41 15.27 3.32
CA THR A 406 9.37 14.39 2.81
C THR A 406 8.65 13.75 3.99
N TYR A 407 7.34 13.56 3.88
CA TYR A 407 6.58 12.83 4.90
C TYR A 407 5.63 11.84 4.28
N SER A 408 5.39 10.79 5.03
CA SER A 408 4.61 9.63 4.69
C SER A 408 3.77 9.28 5.90
N SER A 409 2.63 9.97 6.03
CA SER A 409 1.73 9.81 7.16
C SER A 409 2.43 10.17 8.49
N CYS A 410 2.72 9.23 9.39
CA CYS A 410 3.37 9.50 10.68
C CYS A 410 4.91 9.35 10.68
N LEU A 411 5.52 9.17 9.51
CA LEU A 411 6.97 9.16 9.31
C LEU A 411 7.39 10.35 8.46
N ALA A 412 8.47 11.06 8.85
CA ALA A 412 9.06 12.10 8.02
C ALA A 412 10.58 11.97 7.91
N LEU A 413 11.10 12.42 6.78
CA LEU A 413 12.53 12.37 6.47
C LEU A 413 13.01 13.78 6.11
N VAL A 414 14.08 14.23 6.76
CA VAL A 414 14.72 15.52 6.51
C VAL A 414 16.08 15.27 5.88
N TYR A 415 16.36 15.95 4.78
CA TYR A 415 17.60 15.83 4.02
C TYR A 415 18.28 17.17 3.89
N PHE A 416 19.59 17.21 4.14
CA PHE A 416 20.44 18.35 3.83
C PHE A 416 21.04 18.16 2.45
N SER A 417 20.56 18.91 1.47
CA SER A 417 20.81 18.68 0.04
C SER A 417 22.18 19.19 -0.46
N ALA A 418 22.95 19.84 0.42
CA ALA A 418 24.28 20.34 0.10
C ALA A 418 25.30 19.21 -0.22
N THR A 419 25.04 18.01 0.26
CA THR A 419 25.89 16.80 0.04
C THR A 419 25.08 15.70 -0.61
N GLU A 420 25.73 14.84 -1.41
CA GLU A 420 25.11 13.62 -1.95
C GLU A 420 25.04 12.52 -0.89
N GLU A 421 25.99 12.50 0.02
CA GLU A 421 26.04 11.56 1.13
C GLU A 421 25.14 11.99 2.29
N ARG A 422 24.69 11.02 3.07
CA ARG A 422 23.96 11.28 4.31
C ARG A 422 24.90 11.83 5.37
N LEU A 423 24.42 12.84 6.10
CA LEU A 423 25.16 13.42 7.21
C LEU A 423 24.96 12.58 8.49
N SER A 424 26.07 12.34 9.20
CA SER A 424 26.01 11.79 10.56
C SER A 424 25.61 12.86 11.58
N LEU A 425 25.21 12.43 12.80
CA LEU A 425 24.92 13.32 13.91
C LEU A 425 26.06 14.30 14.16
N GLU A 426 27.30 13.83 14.12
CA GLU A 426 28.49 14.65 14.38
C GLU A 426 28.65 15.75 13.32
N GLN A 427 28.39 15.41 12.04
CA GLN A 427 28.42 16.36 10.95
C GLN A 427 27.27 17.37 11.05
N ILE A 428 26.06 16.92 11.38
CA ILE A 428 24.90 17.80 11.62
C ILE A 428 25.20 18.77 12.79
N ARG A 429 25.81 18.27 13.87
CA ARG A 429 26.17 19.07 15.04
C ARG A 429 27.32 20.05 14.80
N ALA A 430 28.18 19.78 13.83
CA ALA A 430 29.28 20.67 13.47
C ALA A 430 28.81 21.95 12.74
N ASP A 431 27.63 21.96 12.10
CA ASP A 431 27.01 23.14 11.51
C ASP A 431 25.95 23.70 12.49
N ALA A 432 26.15 24.95 12.93
CA ALA A 432 25.27 25.59 13.92
C ALA A 432 23.80 25.70 13.47
N ARG A 433 23.55 25.78 12.14
CA ARG A 433 22.20 25.87 11.57
C ARG A 433 21.47 24.54 11.73
N TRP A 434 22.16 23.46 11.33
CA TRP A 434 21.58 22.11 11.40
C TRP A 434 21.47 21.61 12.84
N ALA A 435 22.45 21.94 13.70
CA ALA A 435 22.39 21.64 15.13
C ALA A 435 21.16 22.27 15.80
N ARG A 436 20.88 23.56 15.50
CA ARG A 436 19.71 24.26 16.02
C ARG A 436 18.41 23.66 15.50
N LEU A 437 18.32 23.34 14.18
CA LEU A 437 17.16 22.67 13.60
C LEU A 437 16.91 21.35 14.33
N LEU A 438 17.93 20.53 14.50
CA LEU A 438 17.84 19.24 15.19
C LEU A 438 17.31 19.40 16.64
N ASP A 439 17.83 20.37 17.41
CA ASP A 439 17.39 20.62 18.78
C ASP A 439 15.91 21.06 18.85
N ARG A 440 15.50 21.90 17.91
CA ARG A 440 14.10 22.37 17.84
C ARG A 440 13.15 21.24 17.43
N LEU A 441 13.55 20.36 16.53
CA LEU A 441 12.77 19.16 16.16
C LEU A 441 12.64 18.19 17.32
N ILE A 442 13.71 17.92 18.09
CA ILE A 442 13.68 17.08 19.28
C ILE A 442 12.74 17.66 20.37
N ALA A 443 12.70 18.99 20.50
CA ALA A 443 11.86 19.65 21.49
C ALA A 443 10.39 19.81 21.04
N HIS A 444 10.06 19.55 19.76
CA HIS A 444 8.73 19.80 19.22
C HIS A 444 7.72 18.74 19.71
N PRO A 445 6.57 19.13 20.29
CA PRO A 445 5.63 18.18 20.88
C PRO A 445 4.98 17.22 19.87
N GLY A 446 4.91 17.58 18.59
CA GLY A 446 4.39 16.73 17.52
C GLY A 446 5.37 15.67 17.01
N ILE A 447 6.62 15.69 17.51
CA ILE A 447 7.68 14.75 17.12
C ILE A 447 8.05 13.91 18.35
N GLY A 448 7.77 12.61 18.27
CA GLY A 448 8.00 11.69 19.38
C GLY A 448 9.42 11.14 19.43
N LEU A 449 10.00 10.90 18.23
CA LEU A 449 11.35 10.35 18.10
C LEU A 449 12.08 11.00 16.92
N VAL A 450 13.33 11.37 17.14
CA VAL A 450 14.27 11.86 16.14
C VAL A 450 15.43 10.88 16.08
N ALA A 451 15.66 10.28 14.92
CA ALA A 451 16.72 9.31 14.71
C ALA A 451 17.73 9.80 13.65
N THR A 452 19.01 9.58 13.90
CA THR A 452 20.13 9.97 13.04
C THR A 452 21.21 8.90 13.05
N ILE A 453 21.95 8.74 11.96
CA ILE A 453 23.15 7.90 11.99
C ILE A 453 24.25 8.58 12.80
N SER A 454 25.05 7.81 13.55
CA SER A 454 26.19 8.31 14.29
C SER A 454 27.34 7.29 14.26
N ARG A 455 28.53 7.69 14.70
CA ARG A 455 29.69 6.78 14.80
C ARG A 455 29.43 5.62 15.77
N GLY A 456 28.54 5.81 16.74
CA GLY A 456 28.20 4.81 17.75
C GLY A 456 27.10 3.83 17.35
N GLY A 457 26.38 4.08 16.24
CA GLY A 457 25.15 3.40 15.85
C GLY A 457 24.07 4.39 15.51
N VAL A 458 22.81 4.00 15.61
CA VAL A 458 21.66 4.92 15.44
C VAL A 458 21.46 5.72 16.71
N ASN A 459 21.64 7.04 16.63
CA ASN A 459 21.29 7.94 17.73
C ASN A 459 19.79 8.18 17.74
N LEU A 460 19.18 7.99 18.88
CA LEU A 460 17.76 8.21 19.15
C LEU A 460 17.61 9.35 20.14
N ALA A 461 16.78 10.31 19.84
CA ALA A 461 16.51 11.45 20.70
C ALA A 461 15.00 11.71 20.77
N GLY A 462 14.48 11.81 21.97
CA GLY A 462 13.13 12.27 22.28
C GLY A 462 13.17 13.40 23.29
N LYS A 463 12.02 13.97 23.59
CA LYS A 463 11.89 15.08 24.54
C LYS A 463 12.50 14.77 25.91
N HIS A 464 12.40 13.53 26.39
CA HIS A 464 12.74 13.12 27.76
C HIS A 464 14.02 12.27 27.86
N GLY A 465 14.63 11.90 26.71
CA GLY A 465 15.83 11.08 26.78
C GLY A 465 16.55 10.91 25.45
N ARG A 466 17.73 10.32 25.55
CA ARG A 466 18.61 9.99 24.42
C ARG A 466 19.19 8.59 24.60
N ALA A 467 19.31 7.86 23.49
CA ALA A 467 19.88 6.52 23.48
C ALA A 467 20.67 6.28 22.17
N ILE A 468 21.52 5.28 22.20
CA ILE A 468 22.16 4.70 21.00
C ILE A 468 21.56 3.32 20.77
N LEU A 469 21.12 3.05 19.56
CA LEU A 469 20.68 1.73 19.11
C LEU A 469 21.76 1.13 18.21
N ARG A 470 22.22 -0.06 18.58
CA ARG A 470 23.23 -0.81 17.82
C ARG A 470 22.99 -2.31 17.98
N ASP A 471 23.03 -3.05 16.90
CA ASP A 471 22.87 -4.52 16.86
C ASP A 471 21.60 -4.98 17.59
N GLY A 472 20.51 -4.20 17.48
CA GLY A 472 19.24 -4.44 18.17
C GLY A 472 19.29 -4.24 19.70
N GLN A 473 20.31 -3.55 20.22
CA GLN A 473 20.46 -3.22 21.64
C GLN A 473 20.39 -1.71 21.84
N VAL A 474 19.69 -1.28 22.90
CA VAL A 474 19.53 0.13 23.27
C VAL A 474 20.45 0.46 24.46
N GLU A 475 21.34 1.42 24.29
CA GLU A 475 22.13 2.02 25.34
C GLU A 475 21.59 3.42 25.66
N ILE A 476 21.01 3.59 26.85
CA ILE A 476 20.47 4.87 27.31
C ILE A 476 21.63 5.80 27.68
N ILE A 477 21.72 6.94 27.00
CA ILE A 477 22.76 7.96 27.26
C ILE A 477 22.29 8.96 28.32
N SER A 478 21.01 9.34 28.28
CA SER A 478 20.42 10.25 29.27
C SER A 478 18.90 10.17 29.28
N GLY A 479 18.31 10.35 30.46
CA GLY A 479 16.87 10.38 30.64
C GLY A 479 16.19 9.03 30.39
N GLU A 480 15.03 9.04 29.78
CA GLU A 480 14.20 7.87 29.48
C GLU A 480 14.58 7.25 28.13
N ASN A 481 14.20 5.98 27.93
CA ASN A 481 14.37 5.35 26.62
C ASN A 481 13.40 5.97 25.59
N PRO A 482 13.88 6.65 24.53
CA PRO A 482 12.98 7.28 23.55
C PRO A 482 12.10 6.30 22.76
N LEU A 483 12.45 5.00 22.75
CA LEU A 483 11.67 3.96 22.07
C LEU A 483 10.59 3.31 22.95
N GLU A 484 10.53 3.62 24.24
CA GLU A 484 9.66 2.90 25.19
C GLU A 484 8.21 2.83 24.72
N ILE A 485 7.68 3.94 24.23
CA ILE A 485 6.28 4.02 23.80
C ILE A 485 6.05 3.44 22.38
N PHE A 486 7.11 3.36 21.55
CA PHE A 486 7.02 2.84 20.19
C PHE A 486 7.21 1.31 20.11
N GLY A 487 7.78 0.72 21.15
CA GLY A 487 8.06 -0.72 21.28
C GLY A 487 9.54 -0.99 21.53
N THR A 488 9.79 -1.94 22.43
CA THR A 488 11.15 -2.35 22.85
C THR A 488 11.42 -3.82 22.55
N GLU A 489 10.51 -4.49 21.86
CA GLU A 489 10.71 -5.87 21.45
C GLU A 489 11.91 -5.97 20.47
N PRO A 490 12.71 -7.02 20.52
CA PRO A 490 13.92 -7.15 19.71
C PRO A 490 13.71 -6.97 18.21
N TYR A 491 12.55 -7.40 17.69
CA TYR A 491 12.23 -7.22 16.28
C TYR A 491 11.89 -5.75 15.94
N VAL A 492 11.27 -4.99 16.88
CA VAL A 492 11.02 -3.55 16.69
C VAL A 492 12.33 -2.78 16.67
N LEU A 493 13.24 -3.08 17.61
CA LEU A 493 14.55 -2.44 17.69
C LEU A 493 15.34 -2.67 16.39
N ARG A 494 15.41 -3.93 15.91
CA ARG A 494 16.05 -4.24 14.64
C ARG A 494 15.40 -3.51 13.45
N ALA A 495 14.07 -3.38 13.44
CA ALA A 495 13.35 -2.69 12.36
C ALA A 495 13.63 -1.19 12.37
N VAL A 496 13.66 -0.53 13.54
CA VAL A 496 14.04 0.89 13.66
C VAL A 496 15.48 1.10 13.20
N GLU A 497 16.40 0.24 13.64
CA GLU A 497 17.80 0.30 13.21
C GLU A 497 17.93 0.11 11.69
N SER A 498 17.24 -0.88 11.13
CA SER A 498 17.21 -1.14 9.69
C SER A 498 16.64 0.06 8.93
N LEU A 499 15.51 0.63 9.34
CA LEU A 499 14.88 1.79 8.70
C LEU A 499 15.84 2.98 8.63
N VAL A 500 16.47 3.32 9.75
CA VAL A 500 17.37 4.48 9.81
C VAL A 500 18.65 4.23 8.97
N ASN A 501 19.11 3.00 8.86
CA ASN A 501 20.29 2.65 8.07
C ASN A 501 20.03 2.42 6.58
N GLN A 502 18.78 2.48 6.11
CA GLN A 502 18.50 2.35 4.66
C GLN A 502 19.20 3.43 3.83
N PRO A 503 19.68 3.12 2.61
CA PRO A 503 20.47 4.04 1.79
C PRO A 503 19.81 5.40 1.53
N ASN A 504 18.49 5.40 1.34
CA ASN A 504 17.70 6.62 1.02
C ASN A 504 16.94 7.18 2.22
N ALA A 505 17.19 6.69 3.44
CA ALA A 505 16.63 7.31 4.62
C ALA A 505 17.19 8.74 4.79
N GLY A 506 16.41 9.63 5.41
CA GLY A 506 16.81 11.02 5.65
C GLY A 506 18.09 11.16 6.47
N ASP A 507 18.75 12.31 6.38
CA ASP A 507 19.81 12.65 7.34
C ASP A 507 19.24 12.67 8.76
N VAL A 508 17.95 13.07 8.88
CA VAL A 508 17.16 12.96 10.10
C VAL A 508 15.86 12.24 9.79
N VAL A 509 15.54 11.22 10.60
CA VAL A 509 14.31 10.45 10.52
C VAL A 509 13.41 10.84 11.70
N LEU A 510 12.17 11.25 11.43
CA LEU A 510 11.23 11.75 12.42
C LEU A 510 10.03 10.82 12.51
N PHE A 511 9.67 10.42 13.73
CA PHE A 511 8.44 9.70 14.02
C PHE A 511 7.46 10.68 14.66
N GLY A 512 6.21 10.67 14.24
CA GLY A 512 5.14 11.42 14.91
C GLY A 512 5.03 11.04 16.38
N SER A 513 4.68 12.00 17.22
CA SER A 513 4.47 11.75 18.65
C SER A 513 3.32 10.73 18.80
N PHE A 514 3.53 9.75 19.66
CA PHE A 514 2.55 8.71 19.97
C PHE A 514 2.26 8.75 21.48
N ASP A 515 0.99 8.71 21.87
CA ASP A 515 0.57 8.78 23.27
C ASP A 515 0.11 7.42 23.85
N GLY A 516 0.27 6.35 23.06
CA GLY A 516 -0.22 5.01 23.38
C GLY A 516 -1.55 4.67 22.71
N TYR A 517 -2.22 5.65 22.09
CA TYR A 517 -3.47 5.49 21.37
C TYR A 517 -3.44 6.24 20.03
N ASP A 518 -3.26 7.57 20.06
CA ASP A 518 -3.19 8.41 18.85
C ASP A 518 -1.73 8.70 18.48
N ILE A 519 -1.45 8.71 17.18
CA ILE A 519 -0.15 9.12 16.65
C ILE A 519 -0.30 10.43 15.85
N ILE A 520 0.70 11.30 15.90
CA ILE A 520 0.72 12.49 15.04
C ILE A 520 1.03 12.08 13.60
N SER A 521 0.12 12.39 12.70
CA SER A 521 0.34 12.28 11.25
C SER A 521 0.80 13.61 10.68
N PHE A 522 1.88 13.60 9.91
CA PHE A 522 2.37 14.78 9.19
C PHE A 522 1.54 15.09 7.93
N ASP A 523 0.81 14.10 7.41
CA ASP A 523 -0.25 14.26 6.42
C ASP A 523 -1.60 14.56 7.13
N ASP A 524 -2.56 15.19 6.43
CA ASP A 524 -3.90 15.49 6.97
C ASP A 524 -4.79 14.24 6.99
N GLN A 525 -4.54 13.34 7.95
CA GLN A 525 -5.20 12.05 8.10
C GLN A 525 -5.66 11.83 9.55
N VAL A 526 -6.69 11.01 9.75
CA VAL A 526 -7.20 10.59 11.08
C VAL A 526 -6.92 9.12 11.38
N GLY A 527 -6.31 8.41 10.46
CA GLY A 527 -5.64 7.12 10.63
C GLY A 527 -4.31 7.18 9.91
N ALA A 528 -3.24 6.65 10.52
CA ALA A 528 -1.88 6.78 10.02
C ALA A 528 -1.09 5.49 10.14
N HIS A 529 -0.10 5.35 9.25
CA HIS A 529 0.89 4.28 9.25
C HIS A 529 2.22 4.79 8.65
N GLY A 530 3.28 4.00 8.67
CA GLY A 530 4.59 4.36 8.10
C GLY A 530 5.71 4.36 9.13
N SER A 531 5.40 4.56 10.42
CA SER A 531 6.38 4.54 11.51
C SER A 531 6.18 3.36 12.47
N ALA A 532 6.80 3.39 13.63
CA ALA A 532 6.55 2.49 14.75
C ALA A 532 5.45 3.04 15.68
N GLY A 533 4.95 2.19 16.57
CA GLY A 533 3.96 2.52 17.57
C GLY A 533 2.52 2.22 17.17
N GLY A 534 1.76 1.64 18.09
CA GLY A 534 0.37 1.26 17.89
C GLY A 534 0.16 0.10 16.92
N ASP A 535 -1.05 0.01 16.41
CA ASP A 535 -1.51 -1.12 15.60
C ASP A 535 -1.00 -1.12 14.15
N GLN A 536 -0.40 -0.03 13.68
CA GLN A 536 0.10 0.08 12.30
C GLN A 536 1.14 -0.98 11.94
N VAL A 537 1.91 -1.46 12.91
CA VAL A 537 2.96 -2.47 12.70
C VAL A 537 2.48 -3.91 12.91
N TYR A 538 1.23 -4.09 13.29
CA TYR A 538 0.67 -5.39 13.64
C TYR A 538 -0.50 -5.81 12.71
N PRO A 539 -0.22 -6.15 11.46
CA PRO A 539 -1.19 -6.77 10.58
C PRO A 539 -1.55 -8.19 11.00
N PHE A 540 -2.48 -8.79 10.26
CA PHE A 540 -2.91 -10.17 10.48
C PHE A 540 -2.58 -11.07 9.30
N ILE A 541 -2.55 -12.38 9.55
CA ILE A 541 -2.57 -13.42 8.54
C ILE A 541 -3.55 -14.54 8.93
N ILE A 542 -4.36 -14.96 7.97
CA ILE A 542 -5.29 -16.09 8.09
C ILE A 542 -4.90 -17.12 7.04
N SER A 543 -4.60 -18.33 7.50
CA SER A 543 -4.20 -19.43 6.63
C SER A 543 -4.73 -20.76 7.11
N PRO A 544 -4.89 -21.76 6.23
CA PRO A 544 -5.16 -23.13 6.66
C PRO A 544 -4.08 -23.62 7.62
N GLU A 545 -4.45 -24.24 8.73
CA GLU A 545 -3.51 -24.75 9.73
C GLU A 545 -2.44 -25.69 9.14
N ARG A 546 -2.79 -26.45 8.08
CA ARG A 546 -1.86 -27.34 7.38
C ARG A 546 -0.68 -26.65 6.71
N LEU A 547 -0.73 -25.33 6.51
CA LEU A 547 0.42 -24.57 5.99
C LEU A 547 1.51 -24.35 7.05
N GLY A 548 1.22 -24.65 8.31
CA GLY A 548 2.20 -24.63 9.39
C GLY A 548 2.69 -23.24 9.80
N LEU A 549 2.02 -22.17 9.35
CA LEU A 549 2.44 -20.80 9.66
C LEU A 549 2.33 -20.46 11.16
N ALA A 550 1.62 -21.30 11.92
CA ALA A 550 1.46 -21.09 13.36
C ALA A 550 2.79 -21.18 14.15
N SER A 551 3.77 -21.90 13.66
CA SER A 551 5.09 -22.06 14.28
C SER A 551 6.17 -21.14 13.73
N GLU A 552 5.88 -20.37 12.68
CA GLU A 552 6.86 -19.49 12.04
C GLU A 552 6.96 -18.16 12.80
N SER A 553 8.17 -17.60 12.94
CA SER A 553 8.34 -16.21 13.33
C SER A 553 8.15 -15.32 12.12
N LEU A 554 7.23 -14.37 12.19
CA LEU A 554 6.91 -13.43 11.14
C LEU A 554 7.19 -12.02 11.68
N GLU A 555 8.41 -11.55 11.47
CA GLU A 555 8.95 -10.31 12.02
C GLU A 555 9.31 -9.28 10.92
N ASP A 556 9.01 -9.61 9.66
CA ASP A 556 9.17 -8.71 8.52
C ASP A 556 8.35 -9.24 7.33
N ALA A 557 8.00 -8.37 6.39
CA ALA A 557 7.27 -8.75 5.18
C ALA A 557 8.02 -9.79 4.33
N ARG A 558 9.36 -9.83 4.38
CA ARG A 558 10.21 -10.85 3.74
C ARG A 558 9.94 -12.26 4.26
N ASP A 559 9.46 -12.39 5.49
CA ASP A 559 9.13 -13.69 6.06
C ASP A 559 7.91 -14.32 5.38
N ILE A 560 6.95 -13.51 4.92
CA ILE A 560 5.82 -13.98 4.10
C ILE A 560 6.31 -14.52 2.75
N HIS A 561 7.30 -13.86 2.14
CA HIS A 561 7.96 -14.40 0.94
C HIS A 561 8.55 -15.78 1.23
N ARG A 562 9.41 -15.87 2.25
CA ARG A 562 10.13 -17.09 2.62
C ARG A 562 9.20 -18.24 3.00
N THR A 563 8.17 -17.97 3.81
CA THR A 563 7.32 -19.01 4.40
C THR A 563 6.16 -19.43 3.50
N VAL A 564 5.67 -18.53 2.65
CA VAL A 564 4.48 -18.78 1.80
C VAL A 564 4.82 -18.72 0.32
N LEU A 565 5.13 -17.53 -0.20
CA LEU A 565 5.15 -17.29 -1.64
C LEU A 565 6.24 -18.07 -2.38
N SER A 566 7.45 -18.15 -1.84
CA SER A 566 8.55 -18.89 -2.46
C SER A 566 8.26 -20.39 -2.63
N ARG A 567 7.52 -20.99 -1.69
CA ARG A 567 7.13 -22.43 -1.76
C ARG A 567 6.25 -22.71 -2.97
N TYR A 568 5.30 -21.80 -3.27
CA TYR A 568 4.42 -21.95 -4.43
C TYR A 568 5.09 -21.53 -5.73
N ALA A 569 6.00 -20.55 -5.67
CA ALA A 569 6.80 -20.10 -6.83
C ALA A 569 7.73 -21.23 -7.32
N ALA A 570 8.48 -21.87 -6.42
CA ALA A 570 9.35 -23.01 -6.74
C ALA A 570 8.55 -24.18 -7.36
N ALA A 571 7.43 -24.54 -6.75
CA ALA A 571 6.56 -25.59 -7.23
C ALA A 571 5.96 -25.32 -8.64
N ASN A 572 5.81 -24.04 -9.01
CA ASN A 572 5.37 -23.64 -10.36
C ASN A 572 6.51 -23.65 -11.37
N ALA A 573 7.72 -23.26 -10.98
CA ALA A 573 8.90 -23.24 -11.86
C ALA A 573 9.25 -24.65 -12.35
N GLU A 574 9.16 -25.67 -11.49
CA GLU A 574 9.36 -27.07 -11.83
C GLU A 574 8.37 -27.62 -12.88
N ASN A 575 7.19 -27.01 -12.99
CA ASN A 575 6.12 -27.46 -13.90
C ASN A 575 5.93 -26.52 -15.11
N ALA A 576 6.79 -25.53 -15.30
CA ALA A 576 6.73 -24.66 -16.45
C ALA A 576 7.24 -25.39 -17.71
N PRO A 577 6.54 -25.30 -18.87
CA PRO A 577 7.07 -25.88 -20.10
C PRO A 577 8.42 -25.24 -20.45
N PRO A 578 9.37 -25.97 -21.07
CA PRO A 578 10.75 -25.52 -21.30
C PRO A 578 10.94 -24.27 -22.15
N SER A 579 9.89 -23.70 -22.73
CA SER A 579 9.97 -22.57 -23.67
C SER A 579 9.88 -21.18 -23.02
N ALA A 580 9.79 -21.08 -21.69
CA ALA A 580 9.69 -19.79 -21.00
C ALA A 580 11.04 -19.28 -20.42
N ALA A 581 12.16 -19.95 -20.75
CA ALA A 581 13.47 -19.54 -20.30
C ALA A 581 13.99 -18.37 -21.16
N ARG A 582 14.02 -17.18 -20.54
CA ARG A 582 14.90 -16.04 -20.78
C ARG A 582 14.94 -15.42 -22.19
N LEU A 583 14.16 -14.40 -22.35
CA LEU A 583 14.62 -13.22 -23.10
C LEU A 583 15.36 -12.29 -22.11
N THR A 584 16.61 -12.56 -21.87
CA THR A 584 17.55 -11.58 -21.34
C THR A 584 17.81 -10.56 -22.46
N PRO A 585 17.61 -9.25 -22.25
CA PRO A 585 18.07 -8.27 -23.23
C PRO A 585 19.61 -8.32 -23.23
N ALA A 586 20.18 -8.55 -24.42
CA ALA A 586 21.61 -8.41 -24.63
C ALA A 586 22.02 -6.96 -24.35
N VAL A 587 22.88 -6.76 -23.37
CA VAL A 587 23.56 -5.48 -23.14
C VAL A 587 24.37 -5.16 -24.39
N PRO A 588 24.20 -3.99 -25.06
CA PRO A 588 25.08 -3.58 -26.14
C PRO A 588 26.48 -3.33 -25.53
N ARG A 589 27.48 -4.10 -25.96
CA ARG A 589 28.87 -3.78 -25.70
C ARG A 589 29.16 -2.42 -26.34
N ALA A 590 29.55 -1.45 -25.54
CA ALA A 590 30.12 -0.20 -26.01
C ALA A 590 31.39 -0.56 -26.85
N ALA A 591 31.37 -0.15 -28.11
CA ALA A 591 32.59 -0.10 -28.90
C ALA A 591 33.40 1.11 -28.46
N VAL A 592 34.71 0.87 -28.31
CA VAL A 592 35.80 1.78 -27.96
C VAL A 592 35.81 3.07 -28.75
#